data_3a886e1a62e20917e74b07855e8d108d
#
_entry.id   3a886e1a62e20917e74b07855e8d108d
#
_cell.length_a   1.000
_cell.length_b   1.000
_cell.length_c   1.000
_cell.angle_alpha   90.00
_cell.angle_beta   90.00
_cell.angle_gamma   90.00
#
_symmetry.space_group_name_H-M   'P 1'
#
loop_
_entity.id
_entity.type
_entity.pdbx_description
1 polymer ?
#
loop_
_entity_poly.entity_id
_entity_poly.type
_entity_poly.pdbx_seq_one_letter_code
_entity_poly.pdbx_strand_id
1 'polypeptide(L)'
;DSTMWFDLLAGKTSVRFQGEENMVEDADGDGEPDPWLLIQDVGDFRKYGSGDAPKRLFGVPKVEQTLQQARLEKGDGTPYSAPLNQGVPTLKEMTLAAINVMDDNPKGFFLMIEGGAIDWASHANQSDRLLEEFADFNNAVDAVIGWVEANSNWDETLVIVTGDHETGLLWGPGSGGNVYNPIVNNGKGIVPGLEWHSTNHTNSLIAV
;
A
#
# COMPACT_ATOMS: atom_id res chain seq x y z
N ASP A 1 13.89 5.00 -16.78
CA ASP A 1 14.47 4.73 -18.10
C ASP A 1 13.40 4.15 -19.01
N SER A 2 13.18 4.81 -20.17
CA SER A 2 12.13 4.39 -21.14
C SER A 2 12.38 2.98 -21.67
N THR A 3 13.63 2.56 -21.76
CA THR A 3 14.00 1.22 -22.25
C THR A 3 13.53 0.13 -21.27
N MET A 4 13.74 0.34 -19.96
CA MET A 4 13.25 -0.61 -18.93
C MET A 4 11.73 -0.74 -18.98
N TRP A 5 11.01 0.37 -19.17
CA TRP A 5 9.56 0.35 -19.31
C TRP A 5 9.08 -0.45 -20.51
N PHE A 6 9.73 -0.28 -21.67
CA PHE A 6 9.40 -1.04 -22.88
C PHE A 6 9.77 -2.52 -22.75
N ASP A 7 10.86 -2.84 -22.07
CA ASP A 7 11.24 -4.23 -21.80
C ASP A 7 10.21 -4.91 -20.88
N LEU A 8 9.75 -4.21 -19.81
CA LEU A 8 8.65 -4.68 -18.94
C LEU A 8 7.36 -4.93 -19.72
N LEU A 9 6.94 -3.96 -20.55
CA LEU A 9 5.75 -4.11 -21.39
C LEU A 9 5.85 -5.28 -22.38
N ALA A 10 7.07 -5.60 -22.83
CA ALA A 10 7.33 -6.72 -23.72
C ALA A 10 7.52 -8.07 -23.00
N GLY A 11 7.37 -8.09 -21.66
CA GLY A 11 7.66 -9.27 -20.84
C GLY A 11 9.14 -9.67 -20.83
N LYS A 12 10.01 -8.73 -21.21
CA LYS A 12 11.46 -8.95 -21.30
C LYS A 12 12.12 -8.25 -20.14
N THR A 13 12.28 -8.86 -19.01
CA THR A 13 13.11 -8.22 -18.02
C THR A 13 14.23 -9.04 -17.54
N SER A 14 15.34 -8.45 -17.74
CA SER A 14 16.56 -8.76 -17.06
C SER A 14 17.01 -7.51 -16.31
N VAL A 15 17.71 -7.71 -15.25
CA VAL A 15 18.57 -6.67 -14.68
C VAL A 15 19.69 -6.43 -15.66
N ARG A 16 19.70 -5.29 -16.35
CA ARG A 16 20.85 -4.89 -17.18
C ARG A 16 22.00 -4.48 -16.26
N PHE A 17 22.92 -5.38 -16.05
CA PHE A 17 24.24 -5.00 -15.57
C PHE A 17 25.17 -4.75 -16.75
N GLN A 18 25.69 -3.51 -16.84
CA GLN A 18 26.86 -3.05 -17.62
C GLN A 18 27.26 -3.94 -18.81
N GLY A 19 26.45 -3.92 -19.88
CA GLY A 19 26.86 -4.48 -21.17
C GLY A 19 26.48 -5.94 -21.45
N GLU A 20 25.78 -6.59 -20.55
CA GLU A 20 25.21 -7.92 -20.82
C GLU A 20 23.82 -7.80 -21.46
N GLU A 21 23.57 -8.64 -22.45
CA GLU A 21 22.25 -8.75 -23.08
C GLU A 21 21.24 -9.33 -22.10
N ASN A 22 19.97 -8.95 -22.28
CA ASN A 22 18.82 -9.35 -21.48
C ASN A 22 18.82 -10.85 -21.12
N MET A 23 19.22 -11.17 -19.91
CA MET A 23 19.00 -12.51 -19.36
C MET A 23 17.67 -12.49 -18.62
N VAL A 24 16.75 -13.33 -19.02
CA VAL A 24 15.56 -13.62 -18.23
C VAL A 24 15.97 -14.63 -17.18
N GLU A 25 15.81 -14.28 -15.92
CA GLU A 25 16.18 -15.15 -14.81
C GLU A 25 15.12 -16.26 -14.63
N ASP A 26 15.59 -17.43 -14.27
CA ASP A 26 14.82 -18.54 -13.77
C ASP A 26 14.66 -18.35 -12.24
N ALA A 27 13.48 -17.93 -11.80
CA ALA A 27 13.24 -17.54 -10.41
C ALA A 27 12.98 -18.74 -9.49
N ASP A 28 12.47 -19.84 -10.02
CA ASP A 28 12.13 -21.03 -9.25
C ASP A 28 13.10 -22.21 -9.48
N GLY A 29 14.00 -22.12 -10.45
CA GLY A 29 15.04 -23.09 -10.73
C GLY A 29 14.55 -24.29 -11.56
N ASP A 30 13.47 -24.15 -12.33
CA ASP A 30 12.92 -25.21 -13.18
C ASP A 30 13.60 -25.33 -14.56
N GLY A 31 14.49 -24.39 -14.89
CA GLY A 31 15.27 -24.33 -16.14
C GLY A 31 14.59 -23.48 -17.22
N GLU A 32 13.43 -22.93 -16.96
CA GLU A 32 12.72 -22.03 -17.88
C GLU A 32 12.80 -20.57 -17.36
N PRO A 33 12.86 -19.59 -18.26
CA PRO A 33 12.94 -18.20 -17.82
C PRO A 33 11.58 -17.66 -17.34
N ASP A 34 11.62 -16.91 -16.24
CA ASP A 34 10.46 -16.25 -15.63
C ASP A 34 10.42 -14.74 -15.92
N PRO A 35 9.80 -14.29 -17.01
CA PRO A 35 9.69 -12.87 -17.31
C PRO A 35 8.77 -12.16 -16.32
N TRP A 36 9.07 -10.88 -16.04
CA TRP A 36 8.15 -10.04 -15.29
C TRP A 36 6.88 -9.78 -16.08
N LEU A 37 5.73 -9.99 -15.46
CA LEU A 37 4.44 -9.58 -16.00
C LEU A 37 4.11 -8.18 -15.48
N LEU A 38 4.01 -7.20 -16.38
CA LEU A 38 3.51 -5.87 -16.03
C LEU A 38 1.99 -5.86 -16.04
N ILE A 39 1.40 -5.44 -14.92
CA ILE A 39 -0.03 -5.18 -14.80
C ILE A 39 -0.30 -3.73 -14.42
N GLN A 40 -1.38 -3.15 -14.96
CA GLN A 40 -1.75 -1.76 -14.71
C GLN A 40 -3.25 -1.58 -14.43
N ASP A 41 -4.07 -2.49 -14.90
CA ASP A 41 -5.52 -2.39 -14.77
C ASP A 41 -6.00 -3.05 -13.47
N VAL A 42 -6.95 -2.42 -12.81
CA VAL A 42 -7.53 -2.92 -11.55
C VAL A 42 -8.04 -4.37 -11.67
N GLY A 43 -8.55 -4.75 -12.87
CA GLY A 43 -8.98 -6.11 -13.16
C GLY A 43 -7.86 -7.15 -13.04
N ASP A 44 -6.63 -6.80 -13.43
CA ASP A 44 -5.48 -7.69 -13.33
C ASP A 44 -5.03 -7.86 -11.86
N PHE A 45 -5.03 -6.80 -11.05
CA PHE A 45 -4.75 -6.92 -9.60
C PHE A 45 -5.75 -7.87 -8.93
N ARG A 46 -7.04 -7.77 -9.26
CA ARG A 46 -8.08 -8.67 -8.77
C ARG A 46 -7.89 -10.11 -9.25
N LYS A 47 -7.56 -10.27 -10.54
CA LYS A 47 -7.30 -11.58 -11.14
C LYS A 47 -6.18 -12.32 -10.43
N TYR A 48 -5.07 -11.64 -10.16
CA TYR A 48 -3.91 -12.25 -9.52
C TYR A 48 -3.97 -12.25 -7.98
N GLY A 49 -5.04 -11.76 -7.38
CA GLY A 49 -5.29 -11.86 -5.94
C GLY A 49 -5.68 -13.28 -5.47
N SER A 50 -5.83 -14.25 -6.38
CA SER A 50 -6.10 -15.67 -6.07
C SER A 50 -5.92 -16.54 -7.31
N GLY A 51 -5.71 -17.85 -7.11
CA GLY A 51 -5.52 -18.81 -8.19
C GLY A 51 -4.12 -18.72 -8.83
N ASP A 52 -4.01 -19.10 -10.11
CA ASP A 52 -2.72 -19.13 -10.79
C ASP A 52 -2.11 -17.73 -10.90
N ALA A 53 -0.89 -17.56 -10.42
CA ALA A 53 -0.13 -16.33 -10.47
C ALA A 53 1.17 -16.50 -11.30
N PRO A 54 1.67 -15.42 -11.93
CA PRO A 54 2.98 -15.45 -12.55
C PRO A 54 4.07 -15.54 -11.46
N LYS A 55 5.23 -16.08 -11.79
CA LYS A 55 6.37 -16.14 -10.85
C LYS A 55 6.90 -14.74 -10.49
N ARG A 56 6.70 -13.76 -11.39
CA ARG A 56 7.14 -12.37 -11.21
C ARG A 56 6.06 -11.40 -11.67
N LEU A 57 5.66 -10.51 -10.78
CA LEU A 57 4.63 -9.51 -11.05
C LEU A 57 5.17 -8.11 -10.78
N PHE A 58 4.95 -7.20 -11.73
CA PHE A 58 5.23 -5.78 -11.58
C PHE A 58 3.93 -4.99 -11.78
N GLY A 59 3.33 -4.51 -10.70
CA GLY A 59 2.06 -3.80 -10.70
C GLY A 59 2.25 -2.29 -10.62
N VAL A 60 1.75 -1.54 -11.61
CA VAL A 60 1.77 -0.06 -11.62
C VAL A 60 0.37 0.44 -11.96
N PRO A 61 -0.46 0.80 -10.98
CA PRO A 61 -1.79 1.34 -11.23
C PRO A 61 -1.75 2.60 -12.10
N LYS A 62 -2.77 2.77 -12.96
CA LYS A 62 -2.90 3.94 -13.84
C LYS A 62 -3.41 5.15 -13.06
N VAL A 63 -2.52 5.73 -12.26
CA VAL A 63 -2.79 6.94 -11.48
C VAL A 63 -1.51 7.79 -11.40
N GLU A 64 -1.66 9.10 -11.36
CA GLU A 64 -0.51 10.01 -11.40
C GLU A 64 0.27 10.04 -10.08
N GLN A 65 -0.43 9.97 -8.95
CA GLN A 65 0.16 10.09 -7.61
C GLN A 65 -0.32 8.95 -6.70
N THR A 66 -1.16 9.26 -5.72
CA THR A 66 -1.74 8.26 -4.80
C THR A 66 -3.00 7.62 -5.39
N LEU A 67 -3.38 6.44 -4.90
CA LEU A 67 -4.57 5.74 -5.38
C LEU A 67 -5.85 6.55 -5.16
N GLN A 68 -6.02 7.15 -3.97
CA GLN A 68 -7.24 7.87 -3.59
C GLN A 68 -6.99 9.26 -3.03
N GLN A 69 -5.96 9.48 -2.20
CA GLN A 69 -5.74 10.73 -1.48
C GLN A 69 -5.69 11.95 -2.42
N ALA A 70 -4.97 11.87 -3.54
CA ALA A 70 -4.81 12.95 -4.52
C ALA A 70 -5.90 13.00 -5.61
N ARG A 71 -7.02 12.27 -5.45
CA ARG A 71 -8.11 12.33 -6.45
C ARG A 71 -8.66 13.74 -6.63
N LEU A 72 -9.09 14.06 -7.85
CA LEU A 72 -9.43 15.43 -8.27
C LEU A 72 -10.59 16.04 -7.47
N GLU A 73 -11.64 15.28 -7.20
CA GLU A 73 -12.77 15.73 -6.41
C GLU A 73 -12.39 15.84 -4.94
N LYS A 74 -12.60 17.04 -4.35
CA LYS A 74 -12.19 17.31 -2.97
C LYS A 74 -13.23 16.94 -1.92
N GLY A 75 -14.51 16.83 -2.29
CA GLY A 75 -15.60 16.63 -1.33
C GLY A 75 -15.83 17.84 -0.43
N ASP A 76 -16.50 17.63 0.69
CA ASP A 76 -16.87 18.64 1.68
C ASP A 76 -16.07 18.54 3.01
N GLY A 77 -15.01 17.72 3.04
CA GLY A 77 -14.21 17.45 4.22
C GLY A 77 -14.74 16.30 5.08
N THR A 78 -15.85 15.66 4.67
CA THR A 78 -16.33 14.43 5.28
C THR A 78 -15.75 13.22 4.55
N PRO A 79 -15.31 12.17 5.24
CA PRO A 79 -14.81 10.95 4.58
C PRO A 79 -15.82 10.40 3.57
N TYR A 80 -15.33 10.03 2.40
CA TYR A 80 -16.11 9.50 1.27
C TYR A 80 -17.15 10.43 0.65
N SER A 81 -17.15 11.73 0.99
CA SER A 81 -18.01 12.72 0.33
C SER A 81 -17.64 12.95 -1.14
N ALA A 82 -16.36 12.77 -1.49
CA ALA A 82 -15.93 12.68 -2.88
C ALA A 82 -15.85 11.21 -3.33
N PRO A 83 -16.35 10.86 -4.53
CA PRO A 83 -16.26 9.50 -5.07
C PRO A 83 -14.83 8.99 -5.15
N LEU A 84 -14.62 7.71 -4.84
CA LEU A 84 -13.33 7.04 -5.01
C LEU A 84 -13.03 6.82 -6.50
N ASN A 85 -11.76 6.86 -6.87
CA ASN A 85 -11.29 6.42 -8.18
C ASN A 85 -11.59 4.93 -8.37
N GLN A 86 -12.44 4.60 -9.34
CA GLN A 86 -12.86 3.20 -9.60
C GLN A 86 -11.85 2.42 -10.46
N GLY A 87 -10.97 3.11 -11.16
CA GLY A 87 -10.00 2.53 -12.09
C GLY A 87 -8.69 2.08 -11.44
N VAL A 88 -8.57 2.18 -10.11
CA VAL A 88 -7.36 1.82 -9.37
C VAL A 88 -7.65 0.73 -8.34
N PRO A 89 -6.69 -0.19 -8.06
CA PRO A 89 -6.87 -1.19 -7.02
C PRO A 89 -6.86 -0.55 -5.63
N THR A 90 -7.45 -1.23 -4.66
CA THR A 90 -7.25 -0.95 -3.24
C THR A 90 -5.90 -1.51 -2.77
N LEU A 91 -5.39 -1.03 -1.64
CA LEU A 91 -4.19 -1.61 -1.03
C LEU A 91 -4.39 -3.11 -0.71
N LYS A 92 -5.59 -3.48 -0.25
CA LYS A 92 -5.98 -4.89 -0.08
C LYS A 92 -5.83 -5.72 -1.35
N GLU A 93 -6.31 -5.23 -2.50
CA GLU A 93 -6.22 -5.96 -3.78
C GLU A 93 -4.77 -6.11 -4.23
N MET A 94 -3.94 -5.09 -4.03
CA MET A 94 -2.50 -5.15 -4.30
C MET A 94 -1.79 -6.13 -3.37
N THR A 95 -2.12 -6.12 -2.08
CA THR A 95 -1.60 -7.02 -1.06
C THR A 95 -1.88 -8.49 -1.39
N LEU A 96 -3.14 -8.80 -1.72
CA LEU A 96 -3.52 -10.18 -2.06
C LEU A 96 -2.83 -10.65 -3.34
N ALA A 97 -2.68 -9.79 -4.35
CA ALA A 97 -1.92 -10.14 -5.55
C ALA A 97 -0.43 -10.39 -5.25
N ALA A 98 0.17 -9.58 -4.37
CA ALA A 98 1.57 -9.78 -3.96
C ALA A 98 1.77 -11.08 -3.18
N ILE A 99 0.88 -11.38 -2.23
CA ILE A 99 0.93 -12.63 -1.46
C ILE A 99 0.81 -13.84 -2.39
N ASN A 100 -0.20 -13.88 -3.27
CA ASN A 100 -0.47 -15.00 -4.17
C ASN A 100 0.66 -15.27 -5.18
N VAL A 101 1.51 -14.27 -5.47
CA VAL A 101 2.72 -14.45 -6.29
C VAL A 101 3.86 -15.12 -5.50
N MET A 102 3.87 -14.97 -4.17
CA MET A 102 5.00 -15.37 -3.33
C MET A 102 4.74 -16.59 -2.45
N ASP A 103 3.48 -16.95 -2.22
CA ASP A 103 3.10 -17.96 -1.23
C ASP A 103 3.42 -19.41 -1.65
N ASP A 104 3.68 -19.65 -2.93
CA ASP A 104 4.17 -20.94 -3.44
C ASP A 104 5.65 -21.22 -3.12
N ASN A 105 6.40 -20.25 -2.58
CA ASN A 105 7.82 -20.44 -2.29
C ASN A 105 8.01 -21.30 -1.03
N PRO A 106 8.57 -22.52 -1.15
CA PRO A 106 8.75 -23.43 -0.01
C PRO A 106 9.72 -22.93 1.07
N LYS A 107 10.48 -21.85 0.78
CA LYS A 107 11.39 -21.19 1.72
C LYS A 107 10.72 -20.02 2.44
N GLY A 108 9.44 -19.76 2.17
CA GLY A 108 8.72 -18.60 2.64
C GLY A 108 9.06 -17.31 1.89
N PHE A 109 8.54 -16.22 2.35
CA PHE A 109 8.74 -14.91 1.74
C PHE A 109 8.80 -13.79 2.78
N PHE A 110 9.31 -12.64 2.37
CA PHE A 110 9.22 -11.36 3.08
C PHE A 110 8.44 -10.39 2.21
N LEU A 111 7.43 -9.74 2.79
CA LEU A 111 6.63 -8.74 2.12
C LEU A 111 6.52 -7.48 2.98
N MET A 112 6.80 -6.32 2.39
CA MET A 112 6.51 -5.02 2.97
C MET A 112 5.30 -4.42 2.24
N ILE A 113 4.31 -3.99 3.01
CA ILE A 113 3.08 -3.36 2.51
C ILE A 113 3.01 -1.97 3.11
N GLU A 114 2.92 -0.96 2.26
CA GLU A 114 2.91 0.43 2.70
C GLU A 114 1.58 1.11 2.38
N GLY A 115 0.97 1.70 3.41
CA GLY A 115 -0.14 2.64 3.27
C GLY A 115 0.38 4.07 3.08
N GLY A 116 1.21 4.30 2.06
CA GLY A 116 1.96 5.54 1.87
C GLY A 116 1.12 6.81 1.78
N ALA A 117 -0.14 6.72 1.36
CA ALA A 117 -1.02 7.88 1.25
C ALA A 117 -1.55 8.41 2.61
N ILE A 118 -1.37 7.67 3.70
CA ILE A 118 -1.60 8.16 5.07
C ILE A 118 -0.69 9.36 5.34
N ASP A 119 0.59 9.25 4.99
CA ASP A 119 1.57 10.34 5.08
C ASP A 119 1.18 11.54 4.22
N TRP A 120 0.81 11.31 2.96
CA TRP A 120 0.41 12.37 2.03
C TRP A 120 -0.83 13.14 2.53
N ALA A 121 -1.83 12.44 3.07
CA ALA A 121 -3.00 13.06 3.68
C ALA A 121 -2.63 13.90 4.90
N SER A 122 -1.67 13.43 5.70
CA SER A 122 -1.16 14.12 6.90
C SER A 122 -0.36 15.37 6.53
N HIS A 123 0.52 15.31 5.53
CA HIS A 123 1.22 16.48 4.99
C HIS A 123 0.27 17.58 4.51
N ALA A 124 -0.84 17.17 3.91
CA ALA A 124 -1.88 18.09 3.43
C ALA A 124 -2.92 18.48 4.50
N ASN A 125 -2.80 17.97 5.74
CA ASN A 125 -3.74 18.18 6.84
C ASN A 125 -5.19 17.84 6.46
N GLN A 126 -5.38 16.76 5.67
CA GLN A 126 -6.66 16.31 5.16
C GLN A 126 -7.24 15.20 6.05
N SER A 127 -8.02 15.56 7.04
CA SER A 127 -8.57 14.63 8.03
C SER A 127 -9.50 13.57 7.42
N ASP A 128 -10.30 13.96 6.43
CA ASP A 128 -11.19 13.07 5.69
C ASP A 128 -10.40 12.02 4.90
N ARG A 129 -9.37 12.46 4.16
CA ARG A 129 -8.49 11.58 3.38
C ARG A 129 -7.68 10.66 4.29
N LEU A 130 -7.17 11.19 5.39
CA LEU A 130 -6.46 10.38 6.38
C LEU A 130 -7.30 9.21 6.88
N LEU A 131 -8.55 9.45 7.22
CA LEU A 131 -9.48 8.40 7.68
C LEU A 131 -9.79 7.38 6.58
N GLU A 132 -9.92 7.81 5.33
CA GLU A 132 -10.11 6.93 4.18
C GLU A 132 -8.88 6.03 3.95
N GLU A 133 -7.68 6.60 3.96
CA GLU A 133 -6.43 5.86 3.74
C GLU A 133 -6.13 4.90 4.89
N PHE A 134 -6.40 5.28 6.16
CA PHE A 134 -6.33 4.35 7.29
C PHE A 134 -7.33 3.19 7.17
N ALA A 135 -8.54 3.46 6.64
CA ALA A 135 -9.51 2.40 6.43
C ALA A 135 -9.04 1.42 5.33
N ASP A 136 -8.43 1.91 4.25
CA ASP A 136 -7.85 1.05 3.20
C ASP A 136 -6.65 0.25 3.72
N PHE A 137 -5.76 0.87 4.52
CA PHE A 137 -4.66 0.18 5.20
C PHE A 137 -5.16 -0.93 6.13
N ASN A 138 -6.15 -0.66 6.98
CA ASN A 138 -6.74 -1.66 7.87
C ASN A 138 -7.35 -2.82 7.09
N ASN A 139 -8.01 -2.56 5.95
CA ASN A 139 -8.52 -3.62 5.07
C ASN A 139 -7.40 -4.49 4.49
N ALA A 140 -6.22 -3.94 4.25
CA ALA A 140 -5.05 -4.71 3.82
C ALA A 140 -4.49 -5.56 4.98
N VAL A 141 -4.41 -5.01 6.19
CA VAL A 141 -4.02 -5.75 7.41
C VAL A 141 -4.98 -6.92 7.66
N ASP A 142 -6.29 -6.68 7.60
CA ASP A 142 -7.30 -7.73 7.75
C ASP A 142 -7.16 -8.82 6.68
N ALA A 143 -6.79 -8.46 5.45
CA ALA A 143 -6.55 -9.43 4.38
C ALA A 143 -5.31 -10.29 4.66
N VAL A 144 -4.24 -9.72 5.20
CA VAL A 144 -3.03 -10.46 5.62
C VAL A 144 -3.38 -11.43 6.75
N ILE A 145 -4.09 -10.97 7.78
CA ILE A 145 -4.53 -11.81 8.89
C ILE A 145 -5.38 -12.97 8.39
N GLY A 146 -6.37 -12.68 7.53
CA GLY A 146 -7.23 -13.71 6.95
C GLY A 146 -6.47 -14.71 6.08
N TRP A 147 -5.44 -14.27 5.35
CA TRP A 147 -4.58 -15.18 4.60
C TRP A 147 -3.75 -16.09 5.54
N VAL A 148 -3.17 -15.53 6.60
CA VAL A 148 -2.39 -16.31 7.60
C VAL A 148 -3.26 -17.39 8.23
N GLU A 149 -4.49 -17.04 8.65
CA GLU A 149 -5.43 -17.98 9.27
C GLU A 149 -5.91 -19.08 8.32
N ALA A 150 -5.98 -18.80 7.02
CA ALA A 150 -6.46 -19.75 6.02
C ALA A 150 -5.34 -20.63 5.41
N ASN A 151 -4.12 -20.10 5.29
CA ASN A 151 -3.05 -20.73 4.49
C ASN A 151 -1.75 -20.97 5.27
N SER A 152 -1.62 -20.43 6.48
CA SER A 152 -0.43 -20.55 7.34
C SER A 152 -0.84 -20.74 8.81
N ASN A 153 0.00 -20.32 9.73
CA ASN A 153 -0.27 -20.28 11.17
C ASN A 153 0.63 -19.26 11.85
N TRP A 154 0.30 -18.91 13.09
CA TRP A 154 1.03 -17.91 13.87
C TRP A 154 2.36 -18.42 14.48
N ASP A 155 2.67 -19.70 14.38
CA ASP A 155 3.97 -20.27 14.79
C ASP A 155 5.04 -20.08 13.69
N GLU A 156 4.61 -19.87 12.42
CA GLU A 156 5.48 -19.74 11.26
C GLU A 156 5.43 -18.35 10.62
N THR A 157 4.41 -17.53 10.93
CA THR A 157 4.21 -16.21 10.33
C THR A 157 4.32 -15.11 11.37
N LEU A 158 5.15 -14.11 11.07
CA LEU A 158 5.24 -12.88 11.84
C LEU A 158 4.62 -11.73 11.03
N VAL A 159 3.65 -11.04 11.60
CA VAL A 159 3.08 -9.79 11.07
C VAL A 159 3.45 -8.64 12.01
N ILE A 160 4.04 -7.58 11.44
CA ILE A 160 4.39 -6.36 12.17
C ILE A 160 3.60 -5.22 11.53
N VAL A 161 2.88 -4.46 12.35
CA VAL A 161 2.16 -3.25 11.92
C VAL A 161 2.78 -2.07 12.65
N THR A 162 3.37 -1.14 11.90
CA THR A 162 4.07 0.02 12.46
C THR A 162 4.07 1.18 11.45
N GLY A 163 4.64 2.31 11.81
CA GLY A 163 4.99 3.41 10.91
C GLY A 163 6.48 3.70 11.01
N ASP A 164 7.03 4.31 9.98
CA ASP A 164 8.42 4.77 9.93
C ASP A 164 8.62 6.11 10.64
N HIS A 165 7.61 6.99 10.61
CA HIS A 165 7.58 8.28 11.30
C HIS A 165 6.15 8.79 11.51
N GLU A 166 6.03 9.81 12.32
CA GLU A 166 4.81 10.61 12.47
C GLU A 166 4.80 11.76 11.46
N THR A 167 3.61 12.16 10.99
CA THR A 167 3.42 13.27 10.07
C THR A 167 2.23 14.13 10.50
N GLY A 168 2.43 15.45 10.51
CA GLY A 168 1.37 16.44 10.72
C GLY A 168 1.13 16.83 12.17
N LEU A 169 1.73 16.16 13.14
CA LEU A 169 1.56 16.39 14.58
C LEU A 169 0.08 16.52 14.95
N LEU A 170 -0.64 15.42 14.72
CA LEU A 170 -2.08 15.34 14.91
C LEU A 170 -2.44 15.11 16.37
N TRP A 171 -3.05 16.10 17.01
CA TRP A 171 -3.47 16.08 18.40
C TRP A 171 -4.97 16.37 18.54
N GLY A 172 -5.47 16.33 19.77
CA GLY A 172 -6.85 16.74 20.05
C GLY A 172 -7.03 18.25 20.12
N PRO A 173 -8.30 18.75 20.07
CA PRO A 173 -8.63 20.15 20.07
C PRO A 173 -8.10 20.93 21.28
N GLY A 174 -7.59 22.12 21.03
CA GLY A 174 -7.01 22.99 22.05
C GLY A 174 -5.60 22.58 22.51
N SER A 175 -4.95 21.69 21.75
CA SER A 175 -3.52 21.41 21.93
C SER A 175 -2.69 22.56 21.38
N GLY A 176 -1.39 22.60 21.76
CA GLY A 176 -0.43 23.58 21.25
C GLY A 176 0.47 24.15 22.36
N GLY A 177 1.60 24.72 21.96
CA GLY A 177 2.61 25.18 22.91
C GLY A 177 3.09 24.03 23.79
N ASN A 178 2.77 24.11 25.09
CA ASN A 178 3.12 23.07 26.09
C ASN A 178 1.88 22.24 26.52
N VAL A 179 0.76 22.36 25.81
CA VAL A 179 -0.50 21.69 26.12
C VAL A 179 -0.75 20.57 25.11
N TYR A 180 -0.89 19.35 25.60
CA TYR A 180 -1.35 18.21 24.82
C TYR A 180 -2.73 17.77 25.27
N ASN A 181 -3.66 17.69 24.34
CA ASN A 181 -4.96 17.05 24.51
C ASN A 181 -5.05 15.82 23.58
N PRO A 182 -5.63 14.73 24.04
CA PRO A 182 -5.84 13.56 23.18
C PRO A 182 -6.91 13.84 22.13
N ILE A 183 -6.86 13.13 21.01
CA ILE A 183 -7.90 13.09 20.00
C ILE A 183 -9.22 12.70 20.65
N VAL A 184 -10.30 13.39 20.32
CA VAL A 184 -11.63 13.19 20.92
C VAL A 184 -12.42 12.22 20.07
N ASN A 185 -12.82 11.08 20.65
CA ASN A 185 -13.72 10.15 19.99
C ASN A 185 -15.16 10.68 20.03
N ASN A 186 -15.67 11.13 18.89
CA ASN A 186 -17.04 11.64 18.75
C ASN A 186 -18.09 10.56 18.44
N GLY A 187 -17.67 9.30 18.43
CA GLY A 187 -18.54 8.16 18.17
C GLY A 187 -18.47 7.62 16.72
N LYS A 188 -19.13 6.51 16.51
CA LYS A 188 -19.12 5.80 15.23
C LYS A 188 -19.68 6.66 14.09
N GLY A 189 -18.93 6.81 13.00
CA GLY A 189 -19.34 7.54 11.80
C GLY A 189 -19.21 9.07 11.90
N ILE A 190 -18.64 9.58 12.98
CA ILE A 190 -18.39 11.00 13.19
C ILE A 190 -16.88 11.23 13.17
N VAL A 191 -16.44 12.28 12.44
CA VAL A 191 -15.03 12.67 12.41
C VAL A 191 -14.56 12.98 13.83
N PRO A 192 -13.41 12.42 14.28
CA PRO A 192 -12.86 12.72 15.59
C PRO A 192 -12.57 14.20 15.76
N GLY A 193 -12.62 14.69 16.99
CA GLY A 193 -12.10 16.01 17.32
C GLY A 193 -10.57 15.97 17.27
N LEU A 194 -9.98 16.68 16.33
CA LEU A 194 -8.55 16.71 16.06
C LEU A 194 -8.08 18.06 15.54
N GLU A 195 -6.80 18.35 15.74
CA GLU A 195 -6.11 19.55 15.23
C GLU A 195 -4.73 19.20 14.72
N TRP A 196 -4.38 19.74 13.55
CA TRP A 196 -3.07 19.59 12.93
C TRP A 196 -2.13 20.71 13.41
N HIS A 197 -0.89 20.37 13.74
CA HIS A 197 0.09 21.33 14.26
C HIS A 197 1.35 21.41 13.39
N SER A 198 1.45 20.59 12.33
CA SER A 198 2.55 20.56 11.38
C SER A 198 2.04 20.20 9.98
N THR A 199 2.86 20.39 8.99
CA THR A 199 2.74 19.81 7.64
C THR A 199 3.97 18.95 7.30
N ASN A 200 4.80 18.66 8.30
CA ASN A 200 6.06 17.92 8.14
C ASN A 200 6.09 16.73 9.08
N HIS A 201 7.07 15.86 8.86
CA HIS A 201 7.41 14.79 9.78
C HIS A 201 7.85 15.34 11.13
N THR A 202 7.63 14.58 12.17
CA THR A 202 8.15 14.87 13.51
C THR A 202 8.92 13.66 14.05
N ASN A 203 9.62 13.86 15.15
CA ASN A 203 10.32 12.79 15.87
C ASN A 203 9.50 12.16 16.99
N SER A 204 8.18 12.25 16.90
CA SER A 204 7.29 11.55 17.83
C SER A 204 7.45 10.03 17.68
N LEU A 205 7.31 9.33 18.81
CA LEU A 205 7.42 7.88 18.82
C LEU A 205 6.23 7.24 18.08
N ILE A 206 6.55 6.24 17.28
CA ILE A 206 5.57 5.37 16.62
C ILE A 206 5.47 4.06 17.39
N ALA A 207 4.24 3.59 17.61
CA ALA A 207 4.00 2.30 18.24
C ALA A 207 4.31 1.15 17.27
N VAL A 208 4.74 0.02 17.84
CA VAL A 208 4.91 -1.27 17.18
C VAL A 208 4.00 -2.29 17.84
#